data_01366d7e13bec2b0e43cbcd93363ac36
#
_entry.id   01366d7e13bec2b0e43cbcd93363ac36
#
_cell.length_a   1.000
_cell.length_b   1.000
_cell.length_c   1.000
_cell.angle_alpha   90.00
_cell.angle_beta   90.00
_cell.angle_gamma   90.00
#
_symmetry.space_group_name_H-M   'P 1'
#
loop_
_entity.id
_entity.type
_entity.pdbx_description
1 polymer ?
#
loop_
_entity_poly.entity_id
_entity_poly.type
_entity_poly.pdbx_seq_one_letter_code
_entity_poly.pdbx_strand_id
1 'polypeptide(L)'
;MLNKLRAEALALIAATPQCTLSTSGPAGVQASMVACLVREDCIYILVPSTVDHLFNLEHEQEAVLTSPLWQLRGAALALSDADGLQGTAPAHLSTQAKATAYTVVEVFPLRMHLEPEGRRRYRETIDFSVRTCYTSHNRVTSLR
;
A
#
# COMPACT_ATOMS: atom_id res chain seq x y z
N MET A 1 3.76 21.64 -8.55
CA MET A 1 2.43 21.37 -7.99
C MET A 1 2.13 19.89 -7.81
N LEU A 2 2.33 19.08 -8.82
CA LEU A 2 2.12 17.63 -8.73
C LEU A 2 2.98 16.98 -7.64
N ASN A 3 4.25 17.37 -7.56
CA ASN A 3 5.14 16.82 -6.53
C ASN A 3 4.71 17.22 -5.12
N LYS A 4 4.15 18.42 -4.99
CA LYS A 4 3.64 18.88 -3.70
C LYS A 4 2.44 18.05 -3.26
N LEU A 5 1.51 17.77 -4.18
CA LEU A 5 0.34 16.96 -3.89
C LEU A 5 0.73 15.53 -3.52
N ARG A 6 1.71 14.98 -4.21
CA ARG A 6 2.22 13.65 -3.87
C ARG A 6 2.84 13.62 -2.49
N ALA A 7 3.62 14.63 -2.16
CA ALA A 7 4.23 14.73 -0.84
C ALA A 7 3.17 14.84 0.25
N GLU A 8 2.13 15.62 0.03
CA GLU A 8 1.01 15.75 0.95
C GLU A 8 0.29 14.41 1.12
N ALA A 9 0.05 13.72 0.00
CA ALA A 9 -0.60 12.42 0.02
C ALA A 9 0.19 11.40 0.84
N LEU A 10 1.50 11.31 0.59
CA LEU A 10 2.35 10.39 1.32
C LEU A 10 2.45 10.75 2.79
N ALA A 11 2.43 12.04 3.12
CA ALA A 11 2.43 12.49 4.51
C ALA A 11 1.14 12.07 5.22
N LEU A 12 0.00 12.13 4.53
CA LEU A 12 -1.27 11.67 5.11
C LEU A 12 -1.25 10.17 5.38
N ILE A 13 -0.73 9.40 4.44
CA ILE A 13 -0.60 7.96 4.63
C ILE A 13 0.37 7.65 5.78
N ALA A 14 1.49 8.36 5.84
CA ALA A 14 2.47 8.19 6.90
C ALA A 14 1.90 8.50 8.29
N ALA A 15 0.93 9.41 8.36
CA ALA A 15 0.26 9.77 9.59
C ALA A 15 -0.87 8.80 9.96
N THR A 16 -1.11 7.79 9.13
CA THR A 16 -2.21 6.83 9.30
C THR A 16 -1.61 5.47 9.65
N PRO A 17 -1.53 5.09 10.94
CA PRO A 17 -0.87 3.85 11.34
C PRO A 17 -1.66 2.61 10.94
N GLN A 18 -2.96 2.74 10.70
CA GLN A 18 -3.82 1.64 10.29
C GLN A 18 -4.79 2.13 9.23
N CYS A 19 -5.07 1.27 8.27
CA CYS A 19 -6.07 1.54 7.24
C CYS A 19 -6.80 0.24 6.91
N THR A 20 -7.85 0.35 6.11
CA THR A 20 -8.59 -0.82 5.66
C THR A 20 -8.05 -1.26 4.31
N LEU A 21 -7.62 -2.52 4.24
CA LEU A 21 -7.24 -3.15 2.99
C LEU A 21 -8.46 -3.87 2.41
N SER A 22 -8.77 -3.57 1.15
CA SER A 22 -9.82 -4.26 0.42
C SER A 22 -9.22 -4.94 -0.80
N THR A 23 -9.52 -6.21 -0.98
CA THR A 23 -9.08 -7.00 -2.12
C THR A 23 -10.25 -7.75 -2.71
N SER A 24 -10.11 -8.18 -3.96
CA SER A 24 -11.08 -9.04 -4.61
C SER A 24 -10.33 -10.12 -5.37
N GLY A 25 -10.99 -11.24 -5.60
CA GLY A 25 -10.37 -12.35 -6.29
C GLY A 25 -11.10 -13.65 -5.99
N PRO A 26 -10.40 -14.80 -6.14
CA PRO A 26 -11.04 -16.11 -5.94
C PRO A 26 -11.65 -16.32 -4.56
N ALA A 27 -11.12 -15.65 -3.53
CA ALA A 27 -11.67 -15.76 -2.17
C ALA A 27 -12.85 -14.81 -1.93
N GLY A 28 -13.28 -14.06 -2.95
CA GLY A 28 -14.33 -13.07 -2.85
C GLY A 28 -13.78 -11.71 -2.41
N VAL A 29 -14.70 -10.79 -2.16
CA VAL A 29 -14.31 -9.45 -1.67
C VAL A 29 -13.99 -9.54 -0.19
N GLN A 30 -12.81 -9.06 0.18
CA GLN A 30 -12.33 -9.09 1.56
C GLN A 30 -11.96 -7.67 1.99
N ALA A 31 -12.21 -7.32 3.24
CA ALA A 31 -11.83 -6.05 3.81
C ALA A 31 -11.38 -6.27 5.26
N SER A 32 -10.21 -5.73 5.61
CA SER A 32 -9.64 -5.89 6.95
C SER A 32 -8.78 -4.70 7.31
N MET A 33 -8.70 -4.40 8.60
CA MET A 33 -7.78 -3.39 9.11
C MET A 33 -6.37 -3.96 9.08
N VAL A 34 -5.43 -3.18 8.55
CA VAL A 34 -4.02 -3.58 8.47
C VAL A 34 -3.14 -2.43 8.96
N ALA A 35 -1.96 -2.78 9.45
CA ALA A 35 -0.96 -1.77 9.78
C ALA A 35 -0.38 -1.19 8.50
N CYS A 36 -0.08 0.11 8.51
CA CYS A 36 0.39 0.85 7.34
C CYS A 36 1.61 1.67 7.71
N LEU A 37 2.57 1.74 6.80
CA LEU A 37 3.79 2.52 7.00
C LEU A 37 4.29 3.05 5.66
N VAL A 38 4.80 4.28 5.68
CA VAL A 38 5.50 4.87 4.54
C VAL A 38 6.97 5.04 4.89
N ARG A 39 7.83 4.60 4.00
CA ARG A 39 9.27 4.81 4.14
C ARG A 39 9.90 5.03 2.79
N GLU A 40 10.63 6.13 2.65
CA GLU A 40 11.28 6.51 1.39
C GLU A 40 10.30 6.54 0.22
N ASP A 41 9.12 7.10 0.50
CA ASP A 41 8.02 7.25 -0.46
C ASP A 41 7.42 5.91 -0.92
N CYS A 42 7.76 4.82 -0.25
CA CYS A 42 7.17 3.51 -0.50
C CYS A 42 6.16 3.18 0.59
N ILE A 43 5.07 2.54 0.21
CA ILE A 43 3.97 2.20 1.11
C ILE A 43 4.03 0.71 1.41
N TYR A 44 4.01 0.37 2.69
CA TYR A 44 4.03 -1.02 3.15
C TYR A 44 2.86 -1.26 4.09
N ILE A 45 2.29 -2.44 3.98
CA ILE A 45 1.25 -2.89 4.91
C ILE A 45 1.62 -4.27 5.44
N LEU A 46 1.12 -4.58 6.64
CA LEU A 46 1.28 -5.90 7.25
C LEU A 46 -0.03 -6.65 7.14
N VAL A 47 0.00 -7.77 6.44
CA VAL A 47 -1.19 -8.59 6.20
C VAL A 47 -0.96 -9.95 6.86
N PRO A 48 -1.92 -10.44 7.69
CA PRO A 48 -1.76 -11.77 8.28
C PRO A 48 -1.53 -12.82 7.20
N SER A 49 -0.55 -13.70 7.41
CA SER A 49 -0.09 -14.64 6.38
C SER A 49 -1.12 -15.70 6.02
N THR A 50 -2.13 -15.90 6.85
CA THR A 50 -3.12 -16.96 6.65
C THR A 50 -4.46 -16.46 6.13
N VAL A 51 -4.58 -15.15 5.81
CA VAL A 51 -5.86 -14.61 5.39
C VAL A 51 -6.03 -14.65 3.87
N ASP A 52 -7.29 -14.56 3.44
CA ASP A 52 -7.68 -14.65 2.05
C ASP A 52 -7.19 -13.46 1.20
N HIS A 53 -6.77 -12.36 1.83
CA HIS A 53 -6.18 -11.24 1.11
C HIS A 53 -4.98 -11.66 0.28
N LEU A 54 -4.09 -12.46 0.85
CA LEU A 54 -2.88 -12.87 0.13
C LEU A 54 -3.22 -13.77 -1.05
N PHE A 55 -4.21 -14.64 -0.89
CA PHE A 55 -4.67 -15.46 -1.98
C PHE A 55 -5.28 -14.61 -3.10
N ASN A 56 -6.10 -13.62 -2.74
CA ASN A 56 -6.64 -12.70 -3.73
C ASN A 56 -5.55 -11.96 -4.48
N LEU A 57 -4.52 -11.47 -3.77
CA LEU A 57 -3.44 -10.69 -4.38
C LEU A 57 -2.58 -11.50 -5.34
N GLU A 58 -2.53 -12.82 -5.19
CA GLU A 58 -1.86 -13.68 -6.15
C GLU A 58 -2.55 -13.67 -7.51
N HIS A 59 -3.85 -13.42 -7.53
CA HIS A 59 -4.67 -13.47 -8.75
C HIS A 59 -5.05 -12.09 -9.25
N GLU A 60 -5.24 -11.13 -8.35
CA GLU A 60 -5.58 -9.76 -8.68
C GLU A 60 -4.78 -8.82 -7.79
N GLN A 61 -3.78 -8.18 -8.36
CA GLN A 61 -2.88 -7.32 -7.60
C GLN A 61 -3.49 -5.98 -7.22
N GLU A 62 -4.55 -5.56 -7.91
CA GLU A 62 -5.17 -4.28 -7.57
C GLU A 62 -5.89 -4.39 -6.25
N ALA A 63 -5.63 -3.41 -5.39
CA ALA A 63 -6.20 -3.35 -4.05
C ALA A 63 -6.53 -1.90 -3.71
N VAL A 64 -7.37 -1.73 -2.68
CA VAL A 64 -7.74 -0.41 -2.19
C VAL A 64 -7.38 -0.33 -0.71
N LEU A 65 -6.71 0.76 -0.35
CA LEU A 65 -6.49 1.13 1.04
C LEU A 65 -7.39 2.32 1.35
N THR A 66 -8.10 2.27 2.46
CA THR A 66 -9.07 3.31 2.81
C THR A 66 -8.86 3.78 4.23
N SER A 67 -8.91 5.09 4.42
CA SER A 67 -8.95 5.74 5.72
C SER A 67 -10.01 6.83 5.68
N PRO A 68 -10.34 7.48 6.82
CA PRO A 68 -11.31 8.57 6.79
C PRO A 68 -10.93 9.74 5.88
N LEU A 69 -9.63 9.96 5.66
CA LEU A 69 -9.15 11.15 4.94
C LEU A 69 -8.73 10.88 3.51
N TRP A 70 -8.59 9.62 3.14
CA TRP A 70 -8.10 9.29 1.80
C TRP A 70 -8.49 7.87 1.42
N GLN A 71 -8.49 7.63 0.11
CA GLN A 71 -8.65 6.31 -0.47
C GLN A 71 -7.58 6.13 -1.53
N LEU A 72 -6.84 5.06 -1.45
CA LEU A 72 -5.74 4.76 -2.37
C LEU A 72 -6.04 3.47 -3.12
N ARG A 73 -6.02 3.55 -4.45
CA ARG A 73 -6.03 2.36 -5.30
C ARG A 73 -4.60 2.10 -5.74
N GLY A 74 -4.16 0.87 -5.63
CA GLY A 74 -2.80 0.52 -5.99
C GLY A 74 -2.65 -0.93 -6.34
N ALA A 75 -1.46 -1.29 -6.79
CA ALA A 75 -1.06 -2.68 -6.99
C ALA A 75 -0.28 -3.14 -5.77
N ALA A 76 -0.70 -4.25 -5.18
CA ALA A 76 -0.11 -4.78 -3.97
C ALA A 76 0.66 -6.05 -4.27
N LEU A 77 1.87 -6.12 -3.74
CA LEU A 77 2.77 -7.24 -3.98
C LEU A 77 3.32 -7.75 -2.65
N ALA A 78 3.07 -9.02 -2.37
CA ALA A 78 3.63 -9.66 -1.18
C ALA A 78 5.14 -9.81 -1.36
N LEU A 79 5.88 -9.41 -0.34
CA LEU A 79 7.32 -9.51 -0.34
C LEU A 79 7.73 -10.74 0.47
N SER A 80 8.80 -11.40 0.06
CA SER A 80 9.34 -12.54 0.79
C SER A 80 10.80 -12.24 1.18
N ASP A 81 11.30 -13.00 2.14
CA ASP A 81 12.70 -12.85 2.54
C ASP A 81 13.64 -13.12 1.35
N ALA A 82 13.23 -14.01 0.47
CA ALA A 82 14.02 -14.35 -0.72
C ALA A 82 14.11 -13.20 -1.72
N ASP A 83 13.19 -12.25 -1.66
CA ASP A 83 13.19 -11.10 -2.57
C ASP A 83 14.08 -9.96 -2.08
N GLY A 84 14.91 -10.21 -1.07
CA GLY A 84 15.84 -9.20 -0.62
C GLY A 84 15.18 -8.06 0.13
N LEU A 85 14.30 -8.37 1.05
CA LEU A 85 13.60 -7.37 1.87
C LEU A 85 14.55 -6.51 2.68
N GLN A 86 15.76 -6.99 2.91
CA GLN A 86 16.75 -6.26 3.68
C GLN A 86 17.09 -4.96 2.97
N GLY A 87 16.81 -3.85 3.62
CA GLY A 87 17.03 -2.53 3.06
C GLY A 87 15.89 -2.02 2.19
N THR A 88 14.93 -2.86 1.84
CA THR A 88 13.77 -2.46 1.03
C THR A 88 12.58 -2.11 1.93
N ALA A 89 12.12 -3.06 2.72
CA ALA A 89 11.07 -2.81 3.69
C ALA A 89 11.68 -2.32 5.00
N PRO A 90 10.96 -1.50 5.76
CA PRO A 90 11.45 -1.07 7.07
C PRO A 90 11.74 -2.26 7.98
N ALA A 91 12.87 -2.22 8.67
CA ALA A 91 13.33 -3.34 9.49
C ALA A 91 12.30 -3.76 10.54
N HIS A 92 11.62 -2.80 11.16
CA HIS A 92 10.64 -3.13 12.20
C HIS A 92 9.40 -3.83 11.64
N LEU A 93 9.00 -3.52 10.41
CA LEU A 93 7.89 -4.24 9.77
C LEU A 93 8.29 -5.67 9.46
N SER A 94 9.49 -5.87 8.93
CA SER A 94 9.97 -7.22 8.64
C SER A 94 10.09 -8.05 9.89
N THR A 95 10.63 -7.48 10.96
CA THR A 95 10.75 -8.16 12.26
C THR A 95 9.37 -8.49 12.83
N GLN A 96 8.46 -7.53 12.78
CA GLN A 96 7.11 -7.72 13.28
C GLN A 96 6.37 -8.81 12.48
N ALA A 97 6.53 -8.80 11.17
CA ALA A 97 5.93 -9.81 10.32
C ALA A 97 6.40 -11.21 10.69
N LYS A 98 7.68 -11.39 10.92
CA LYS A 98 8.22 -12.68 11.32
C LYS A 98 7.70 -13.13 12.69
N ALA A 99 7.63 -12.20 13.65
CA ALA A 99 7.22 -12.49 15.00
C ALA A 99 5.75 -12.85 15.11
N THR A 100 4.91 -12.27 14.24
CA THR A 100 3.45 -12.38 14.34
C THR A 100 2.81 -13.14 13.18
N ALA A 101 3.61 -13.77 12.31
CA ALA A 101 3.13 -14.47 11.12
C ALA A 101 2.39 -13.55 10.15
N TYR A 102 2.85 -12.32 10.02
CA TYR A 102 2.38 -11.39 9.00
C TYR A 102 3.28 -11.42 7.78
N THR A 103 2.71 -11.06 6.64
CA THR A 103 3.46 -10.86 5.41
C THR A 103 3.52 -9.36 5.13
N VAL A 104 4.71 -8.88 4.78
CA VAL A 104 4.88 -7.49 4.35
C VAL A 104 4.44 -7.39 2.90
N VAL A 105 3.56 -6.44 2.62
CA VAL A 105 3.06 -6.20 1.27
C VAL A 105 3.43 -4.77 0.89
N GLU A 106 4.07 -4.61 -0.25
CA GLU A 106 4.33 -3.27 -0.79
C GLU A 106 3.17 -2.86 -1.69
N VAL A 107 2.71 -1.62 -1.54
CA VAL A 107 1.61 -1.09 -2.34
C VAL A 107 2.15 -0.01 -3.26
N PHE A 108 2.00 -0.24 -4.57
CA PHE A 108 2.40 0.72 -5.60
C PHE A 108 1.20 1.60 -5.89
N PRO A 109 1.24 2.88 -5.51
CA PRO A 109 0.07 3.74 -5.69
C PRO A 109 -0.20 3.99 -7.16
N LEU A 110 -1.45 3.85 -7.55
CA LEU A 110 -1.92 4.18 -8.90
C LEU A 110 -2.75 5.45 -8.88
N ARG A 111 -3.70 5.53 -7.97
CA ARG A 111 -4.58 6.70 -7.86
C ARG A 111 -5.02 6.88 -6.41
N MET A 112 -5.01 8.11 -5.95
CA MET A 112 -5.44 8.45 -4.60
C MET A 112 -6.47 9.56 -4.64
N HIS A 113 -7.53 9.38 -3.87
CA HIS A 113 -8.55 10.41 -3.65
C HIS A 113 -8.36 10.95 -2.24
N LEU A 114 -8.22 12.26 -2.14
CA LEU A 114 -8.16 12.95 -0.86
C LEU A 114 -9.57 13.47 -0.54
N GLU A 115 -10.10 13.04 0.59
CA GLU A 115 -11.42 13.47 0.99
C GLU A 115 -11.37 14.95 1.45
N PRO A 116 -12.43 15.70 1.19
CA PRO A 116 -12.49 17.08 1.67
C PRO A 116 -12.40 17.13 3.19
N GLU A 117 -11.56 18.01 3.71
CA GLU A 117 -11.41 18.20 5.14
C GLU A 117 -11.11 19.67 5.39
N GLY A 118 -11.83 20.24 6.31
CA GLY A 118 -11.62 21.62 6.71
C GLY A 118 -11.66 22.59 5.54
N ARG A 119 -10.48 23.03 5.10
CA ARG A 119 -10.35 24.02 4.03
C ARG A 119 -10.58 23.46 2.65
N ARG A 120 -10.52 22.13 2.49
CA ARG A 120 -10.76 21.50 1.20
C ARG A 120 -12.26 21.44 0.94
N ARG A 121 -12.66 21.98 -0.20
CA ARG A 121 -14.05 21.93 -0.61
C ARG A 121 -14.36 20.78 -1.54
N TYR A 122 -13.33 20.23 -2.14
CA TYR A 122 -13.48 19.22 -3.18
C TYR A 122 -12.58 18.04 -2.91
N ARG A 123 -13.01 16.88 -3.36
CA ARG A 123 -12.15 15.71 -3.40
C ARG A 123 -11.08 15.95 -4.45
N GLU A 124 -9.84 15.71 -4.07
CA GLU A 124 -8.71 15.79 -4.99
C GLU A 124 -8.29 14.39 -5.40
N THR A 125 -7.90 14.23 -6.67
CA THR A 125 -7.42 12.97 -7.20
C THR A 125 -5.98 13.15 -7.67
N ILE A 126 -5.11 12.23 -7.24
CA ILE A 126 -3.70 12.25 -7.57
C ILE A 126 -3.37 10.96 -8.30
N ASP A 127 -2.83 11.07 -9.50
CA ASP A 127 -2.33 9.93 -10.25
C ASP A 127 -0.83 9.77 -10.01
N PHE A 128 -0.42 8.56 -9.71
CA PHE A 128 0.99 8.23 -9.48
C PHE A 128 1.52 7.51 -10.71
N SER A 129 2.38 8.18 -11.45
CA SER A 129 2.92 7.62 -12.68
C SER A 129 4.36 7.17 -12.55
N VAL A 130 5.08 7.66 -11.54
CA VAL A 130 6.49 7.35 -11.35
C VAL A 130 6.67 6.51 -10.10
N ARG A 131 7.43 5.46 -10.22
CA ARG A 131 7.75 4.57 -9.11
C ARG A 131 9.23 4.67 -8.82
N THR A 132 9.54 4.95 -7.55
CA THR A 132 10.91 5.12 -7.09
C THR A 132 11.35 4.03 -6.13
N CYS A 133 10.45 3.11 -5.78
CA CYS A 133 10.74 2.06 -4.83
C CYS A 133 11.49 0.92 -5.50
N TYR A 134 12.30 0.22 -4.74
CA TYR A 134 13.12 -0.87 -5.26
C TYR A 134 12.30 -1.94 -5.99
N THR A 135 11.26 -2.43 -5.34
CA THR A 135 10.45 -3.49 -5.94
C THR A 135 9.69 -3.01 -7.17
N SER A 136 9.22 -1.78 -7.17
CA SER A 136 8.51 -1.23 -8.33
C SER A 136 9.46 -1.02 -9.50
N HIS A 137 10.72 -0.69 -9.23
CA HIS A 137 11.71 -0.57 -10.30
C HIS A 137 11.88 -1.88 -11.04
N ASN A 138 11.90 -2.98 -10.32
CA ASN A 138 12.10 -4.30 -10.90
C ASN A 138 10.84 -4.92 -11.50
N ARG A 139 9.67 -4.36 -11.21
CA ARG A 139 8.41 -4.97 -11.59
C ARG A 139 7.48 -4.05 -12.37
N VAL A 140 7.97 -2.90 -12.75
CA VAL A 140 7.14 -1.90 -13.42
C VAL A 140 6.51 -2.43 -14.71
N THR A 141 7.22 -3.29 -15.43
CA THR A 141 6.70 -3.88 -16.65
C THR A 141 5.61 -4.91 -16.39
N SER A 142 5.68 -5.64 -15.29
CA SER A 142 4.69 -6.65 -14.96
C SER A 142 3.40 -6.04 -14.41
N LEU A 143 3.43 -4.81 -13.93
CA LEU A 143 2.26 -4.11 -13.41
C LEU A 143 1.49 -3.33 -14.48
N ARG A 144 2.02 -3.30 -15.66
CA ARG A 144 1.37 -2.66 -16.79
C ARG A 144 0.72 -3.71 -17.67
#